data_b30b92f79e17604189a98f44be506467
#
_entry.id   b30b92f79e17604189a98f44be506467
#
_cell.length_a   1.000
_cell.length_b   1.000
_cell.length_c   1.000
_cell.angle_alpha   90.00
_cell.angle_beta   90.00
_cell.angle_gamma   90.00
#
_symmetry.space_group_name_H-M   'P 1'
#
loop_
_entity.id
_entity.type
_entity.pdbx_description
1 polymer ?
#
loop_
_entity_poly.entity_id
_entity_poly.type
_entity_poly.pdbx_seq_one_letter_code
_entity_poly.pdbx_strand_id
1 'polypeptide(L)'
;MTDSQQPNVVTYTADMSICSQICRLAVQEYHLHDATDVHVDIEYAMDNFEPWFVRIQPTMTVPVMKYDDDYIGDSREILYFLADKHPEVELYPERSRSEIDQFIGDFYDNFLFIGIFTFGNLQAKGEMMKRFINIGKTEVTLRKLRALVDDPQLGEFARVKLQQVEKRDFSRLTDPGLLAKVNDKIMVLLENVDQKLIDGRRFIMGSSYTLADVVATALLARVHFISQDVMFTPGVSAYWKRLQARPSFKAANVCTTWESTLMSKQYEEFLQGN
;
A
#
# COMPACT_ATOMS: atom_id res chain seq x y z
N MET A 1 -8.27 39.01 0.32
CA MET A 1 -7.48 37.80 -0.06
C MET A 1 -7.11 37.18 1.26
N THR A 2 -7.82 36.17 1.69
CA THR A 2 -7.46 35.40 2.88
C THR A 2 -6.22 34.62 2.53
N ASP A 3 -5.15 34.85 3.25
CA ASP A 3 -3.92 34.06 3.22
C ASP A 3 -4.35 32.64 3.62
N SER A 4 -4.64 31.81 2.65
CA SER A 4 -4.97 30.39 2.91
C SER A 4 -3.67 29.73 3.29
N GLN A 5 -3.41 29.68 4.59
CA GLN A 5 -2.30 28.93 5.15
C GLN A 5 -2.39 27.50 4.60
N GLN A 6 -1.32 27.02 3.98
CA GLN A 6 -1.30 25.62 3.49
C GLN A 6 -1.51 24.67 4.67
N PRO A 7 -2.25 23.57 4.49
CA PRO A 7 -2.47 22.61 5.56
C PRO A 7 -1.15 21.98 5.99
N ASN A 8 -1.02 21.70 7.28
CA ASN A 8 0.10 20.93 7.82
C ASN A 8 -0.17 19.43 7.61
N VAL A 9 0.49 18.82 6.62
CA VAL A 9 0.29 17.43 6.28
C VAL A 9 1.49 16.60 6.67
N VAL A 10 1.25 15.54 7.46
CA VAL A 10 2.25 14.51 7.80
C VAL A 10 1.69 13.15 7.44
N THR A 11 2.43 12.37 6.67
CA THR A 11 2.08 10.98 6.37
C THR A 11 2.98 10.03 7.14
N TYR A 12 2.41 8.95 7.66
CA TYR A 12 3.11 7.87 8.32
C TYR A 12 2.99 6.65 7.43
N THR A 13 4.07 6.31 6.73
CA THR A 13 4.04 5.32 5.64
C THR A 13 5.17 4.30 5.74
N ALA A 14 5.04 3.22 5.01
CA ALA A 14 6.08 2.21 4.85
C ALA A 14 6.38 1.98 3.35
N ASP A 15 7.65 1.74 3.02
CA ASP A 15 8.11 1.65 1.64
C ASP A 15 7.35 0.59 0.83
N MET A 16 7.28 -0.63 1.35
CA MET A 16 6.63 -1.75 0.66
C MET A 16 5.12 -1.77 0.79
N SER A 17 4.52 -0.97 1.66
CA SER A 17 3.07 -0.96 1.82
C SER A 17 2.39 -0.36 0.58
N ILE A 18 1.59 -1.16 -0.13
CA ILE A 18 0.83 -0.70 -1.30
C ILE A 18 -0.15 0.42 -0.92
N CYS A 19 -0.78 0.33 0.27
CA CYS A 19 -1.65 1.38 0.79
C CYS A 19 -0.88 2.67 1.08
N SER A 20 0.36 2.56 1.59
CA SER A 20 1.24 3.72 1.79
C SER A 20 1.62 4.38 0.47
N GLN A 21 1.86 3.60 -0.58
CA GLN A 21 2.14 4.13 -1.91
C GLN A 21 0.92 4.86 -2.49
N ILE A 22 -0.29 4.35 -2.29
CA ILE A 22 -1.54 5.02 -2.66
C ILE A 22 -1.64 6.38 -1.96
N CYS A 23 -1.38 6.42 -0.64
CA CYS A 23 -1.40 7.65 0.14
C CYS A 23 -0.38 8.68 -0.39
N ARG A 24 0.89 8.29 -0.54
CA ARG A 24 1.94 9.18 -1.05
C ARG A 24 1.65 9.68 -2.45
N LEU A 25 1.14 8.81 -3.35
CA LEU A 25 0.72 9.23 -4.69
C LEU A 25 -0.40 10.26 -4.63
N ALA A 26 -1.44 10.03 -3.82
CA ALA A 26 -2.54 10.96 -3.65
C ALA A 26 -2.05 12.33 -3.15
N VAL A 27 -1.22 12.35 -2.11
CA VAL A 27 -0.63 13.57 -1.58
C VAL A 27 0.10 14.37 -2.66
N GLN A 28 0.86 13.71 -3.53
CA GLN A 28 1.56 14.38 -4.64
C GLN A 28 0.61 14.86 -5.74
N GLU A 29 -0.42 14.09 -6.07
CA GLU A 29 -1.41 14.46 -7.10
C GLU A 29 -2.36 15.58 -6.61
N TYR A 30 -2.58 15.70 -5.31
CA TYR A 30 -3.27 16.84 -4.70
C TYR A 30 -2.35 18.05 -4.44
N HIS A 31 -1.11 18.03 -4.96
CA HIS A 31 -0.13 19.12 -4.87
C HIS A 31 0.26 19.53 -3.45
N LEU A 32 0.16 18.60 -2.50
CA LEU A 32 0.58 18.78 -1.11
C LEU A 32 2.09 18.48 -0.97
N HIS A 33 2.92 19.20 -1.73
CA HIS A 33 4.36 18.91 -1.89
C HIS A 33 5.17 19.18 -0.62
N ASP A 34 4.65 20.00 0.30
CA ASP A 34 5.29 20.31 1.58
C ASP A 34 4.97 19.27 2.68
N ALA A 35 4.20 18.22 2.33
CA ALA A 35 3.89 17.14 3.25
C ALA A 35 5.16 16.42 3.72
N THR A 36 5.26 16.21 5.03
CA THR A 36 6.34 15.41 5.63
C THR A 36 5.95 13.93 5.61
N ASP A 37 6.80 13.05 5.08
CA ASP A 37 6.61 11.61 5.18
C ASP A 37 7.49 11.00 6.28
N VAL A 38 6.85 10.39 7.27
CA VAL A 38 7.48 9.69 8.39
C VAL A 38 7.47 8.20 8.09
N HIS A 39 8.66 7.63 7.95
CA HIS A 39 8.79 6.19 7.73
C HIS A 39 8.39 5.39 8.98
N VAL A 40 7.56 4.37 8.79
CA VAL A 40 7.14 3.40 9.82
C VAL A 40 7.57 2.02 9.34
N ASP A 41 8.58 1.44 9.98
CA ASP A 41 9.04 0.10 9.62
C ASP A 41 8.04 -0.96 10.09
N ILE A 42 7.24 -1.48 9.15
CA ILE A 42 6.28 -2.57 9.38
C ILE A 42 6.80 -3.93 8.89
N GLU A 43 8.04 -3.97 8.44
CA GLU A 43 8.61 -5.15 7.80
C GLU A 43 9.54 -5.92 8.76
N TYR A 44 10.31 -5.19 9.55
CA TYR A 44 11.32 -5.77 10.44
C TYR A 44 11.23 -5.23 11.88
N ALA A 45 11.41 -3.91 12.09
CA ALA A 45 11.32 -3.32 13.43
C ALA A 45 9.90 -3.34 13.99
N MET A 46 8.88 -3.43 13.14
CA MET A 46 7.47 -3.42 13.53
C MET A 46 7.09 -2.18 14.36
N ASP A 47 7.45 -0.99 13.87
CA ASP A 47 7.19 0.30 14.54
C ASP A 47 5.71 0.60 14.70
N ASN A 48 4.88 0.01 13.84
CA ASN A 48 3.43 0.12 13.92
C ASN A 48 2.83 -0.49 15.21
N PHE A 49 3.62 -1.24 15.99
CA PHE A 49 3.25 -1.75 17.31
C PHE A 49 3.90 -0.97 18.46
N GLU A 50 4.64 0.11 18.17
CA GLU A 50 5.15 0.98 19.22
C GLU A 50 4.04 1.84 19.85
N PRO A 51 4.12 2.13 21.16
CA PRO A 51 3.07 2.89 21.86
C PRO A 51 2.71 4.21 21.21
N TRP A 52 3.70 4.92 20.62
CA TRP A 52 3.46 6.20 19.96
C TRP A 52 2.57 6.04 18.73
N PHE A 53 2.80 4.98 17.94
CA PHE A 53 2.02 4.75 16.72
C PHE A 53 0.63 4.22 17.04
N VAL A 54 0.51 3.32 18.04
CA VAL A 54 -0.79 2.79 18.48
C VAL A 54 -1.72 3.90 18.99
N ARG A 55 -1.17 4.98 19.58
CA ARG A 55 -1.97 6.14 20.01
C ARG A 55 -2.58 6.91 18.85
N ILE A 56 -1.90 7.02 17.72
CA ILE A 56 -2.41 7.71 16.53
C ILE A 56 -3.20 6.78 15.61
N GLN A 57 -2.92 5.47 15.66
CA GLN A 57 -3.58 4.45 14.83
C GLN A 57 -3.81 3.15 15.63
N PRO A 58 -4.93 3.04 16.36
CA PRO A 58 -5.23 1.85 17.17
C PRO A 58 -5.34 0.54 16.38
N THR A 59 -5.63 0.59 15.08
CA THR A 59 -5.63 -0.59 14.21
C THR A 59 -4.23 -1.09 13.87
N MET A 60 -3.18 -0.31 14.20
CA MET A 60 -1.77 -0.66 13.98
C MET A 60 -1.45 -0.93 12.50
N THR A 61 -2.01 -0.14 11.62
CA THR A 61 -1.84 -0.25 10.16
C THR A 61 -1.32 1.05 9.56
N VAL A 62 -0.56 0.97 8.50
CA VAL A 62 -0.16 2.10 7.65
C VAL A 62 -0.95 2.08 6.35
N PRO A 63 -1.20 3.25 5.73
CA PRO A 63 -0.78 4.59 6.12
C PRO A 63 -1.68 5.21 7.19
N VAL A 64 -1.15 6.27 7.80
CA VAL A 64 -1.93 7.29 8.50
C VAL A 64 -1.55 8.63 7.89
N MET A 65 -2.50 9.51 7.68
CA MET A 65 -2.27 10.90 7.33
C MET A 65 -2.76 11.80 8.46
N LYS A 66 -1.89 12.66 8.96
CA LYS A 66 -2.28 13.79 9.77
C LYS A 66 -2.50 14.97 8.84
N TYR A 67 -3.66 15.57 8.89
CA TYR A 67 -4.02 16.77 8.15
C TYR A 67 -4.48 17.83 9.16
N ASP A 68 -3.66 18.82 9.39
CA ASP A 68 -3.78 19.76 10.53
C ASP A 68 -3.84 19.00 11.86
N ASP A 69 -4.99 18.97 12.52
CA ASP A 69 -5.18 18.26 13.79
C ASP A 69 -5.85 16.89 13.65
N ASP A 70 -6.34 16.55 12.45
CA ASP A 70 -7.06 15.32 12.17
C ASP A 70 -6.12 14.17 11.77
N TYR A 71 -6.33 12.99 12.33
CA TYR A 71 -5.66 11.76 11.92
C TYR A 71 -6.61 10.88 11.10
N ILE A 72 -6.26 10.63 9.86
CA ILE A 72 -7.01 9.78 8.93
C ILE A 72 -6.22 8.49 8.72
N GLY A 73 -6.75 7.39 9.20
CA GLY A 73 -6.21 6.05 8.94
C GLY A 73 -6.92 5.41 7.76
N ASP A 74 -6.25 4.43 7.12
CA ASP A 74 -6.69 3.75 5.91
C ASP A 74 -6.56 4.58 4.62
N SER A 75 -5.92 3.96 3.63
CA SER A 75 -5.64 4.63 2.35
C SER A 75 -6.90 4.97 1.54
N ARG A 76 -7.97 4.21 1.68
CA ARG A 76 -9.25 4.48 1.03
C ARG A 76 -9.90 5.74 1.59
N GLU A 77 -9.91 5.85 2.93
CA GLU A 77 -10.44 7.04 3.61
C GLU A 77 -9.60 8.28 3.28
N ILE A 78 -8.27 8.14 3.20
CA ILE A 78 -7.37 9.24 2.80
C ILE A 78 -7.70 9.74 1.39
N LEU A 79 -7.95 8.83 0.42
CA LEU A 79 -8.32 9.23 -0.95
C LEU A 79 -9.58 10.10 -0.97
N TYR A 80 -10.64 9.67 -0.28
CA TYR A 80 -11.91 10.41 -0.26
C TYR A 80 -11.83 11.68 0.57
N PHE A 81 -11.09 11.67 1.67
CA PHE A 81 -10.84 12.87 2.48
C PHE A 81 -10.15 13.96 1.65
N LEU A 82 -9.11 13.60 0.91
CA LEU A 82 -8.40 14.55 0.05
C LEU A 82 -9.30 15.06 -1.09
N ALA A 83 -10.14 14.20 -1.66
CA ALA A 83 -11.09 14.61 -2.68
C ALA A 83 -12.14 15.60 -2.17
N ASP A 84 -12.56 15.49 -0.91
CA ASP A 84 -13.47 16.41 -0.26
C ASP A 84 -12.80 17.75 0.09
N LYS A 85 -11.56 17.70 0.58
CA LYS A 85 -10.78 18.88 0.99
C LYS A 85 -10.26 19.71 -0.18
N HIS A 86 -9.99 19.06 -1.33
CA HIS A 86 -9.37 19.67 -2.50
C HIS A 86 -10.20 19.45 -3.78
N PRO A 87 -11.48 19.87 -3.82
CA PRO A 87 -12.37 19.66 -4.97
C PRO A 87 -11.90 20.39 -6.24
N GLU A 88 -10.99 21.37 -6.11
CA GLU A 88 -10.37 22.07 -7.23
C GLU A 88 -9.42 21.20 -8.05
N VAL A 89 -8.94 20.09 -7.47
CA VAL A 89 -8.11 19.10 -8.17
C VAL A 89 -9.00 17.97 -8.64
N GLU A 90 -9.31 17.93 -9.93
CA GLU A 90 -10.29 17.01 -10.54
C GLU A 90 -9.84 15.52 -10.55
N LEU A 91 -9.39 14.96 -9.42
CA LEU A 91 -9.08 13.54 -9.33
C LEU A 91 -10.32 12.66 -9.05
N TYR A 92 -11.42 13.27 -8.60
CA TYR A 92 -12.67 12.58 -8.31
C TYR A 92 -13.88 13.30 -8.91
N PRO A 93 -13.93 13.45 -10.26
CA PRO A 93 -14.97 14.22 -10.94
C PRO A 93 -16.34 13.54 -10.84
N GLU A 94 -17.38 14.34 -10.58
CA GLU A 94 -18.77 13.88 -10.43
C GLU A 94 -19.22 12.90 -11.52
N ARG A 95 -18.91 13.23 -12.77
CA ARG A 95 -19.31 12.42 -13.95
C ARG A 95 -18.77 10.99 -13.95
N SER A 96 -17.73 10.70 -13.18
CA SER A 96 -17.07 9.39 -13.15
C SER A 96 -17.02 8.77 -11.74
N ARG A 97 -17.65 9.39 -10.73
CA ARG A 97 -17.59 8.93 -9.33
C ARG A 97 -17.96 7.46 -9.18
N SER A 98 -19.10 7.06 -9.72
CA SER A 98 -19.58 5.67 -9.58
C SER A 98 -18.59 4.65 -10.17
N GLU A 99 -17.95 4.96 -11.30
CA GLU A 99 -16.96 4.06 -11.93
C GLU A 99 -15.63 4.06 -11.15
N ILE A 100 -15.24 5.21 -10.61
CA ILE A 100 -14.05 5.34 -9.75
C ILE A 100 -14.26 4.52 -8.47
N ASP A 101 -15.42 4.66 -7.83
CA ASP A 101 -15.76 3.95 -6.60
C ASP A 101 -15.80 2.44 -6.82
N GLN A 102 -16.36 2.00 -7.93
CA GLN A 102 -16.34 0.58 -8.30
C GLN A 102 -14.90 0.08 -8.46
N PHE A 103 -14.06 0.79 -9.21
CA PHE A 103 -12.67 0.39 -9.44
C PHE A 103 -11.87 0.32 -8.13
N ILE A 104 -12.02 1.34 -7.28
CA ILE A 104 -11.40 1.37 -5.94
C ILE A 104 -11.95 0.23 -5.07
N GLY A 105 -13.27 0.00 -5.10
CA GLY A 105 -13.93 -1.09 -4.40
C GLY A 105 -13.34 -2.44 -4.78
N ASP A 106 -13.25 -2.73 -6.08
CA ASP A 106 -12.70 -3.98 -6.61
C ASP A 106 -11.26 -4.23 -6.14
N PHE A 107 -10.45 -3.18 -6.06
CA PHE A 107 -9.09 -3.28 -5.53
C PHE A 107 -9.09 -3.67 -4.04
N TYR A 108 -9.85 -2.96 -3.19
CA TYR A 108 -9.86 -3.21 -1.75
C TYR A 108 -10.54 -4.54 -1.39
N ASP A 109 -11.54 -4.98 -2.14
CA ASP A 109 -12.18 -6.30 -1.96
C ASP A 109 -11.21 -7.45 -2.26
N ASN A 110 -10.21 -7.21 -3.11
CA ASN A 110 -9.15 -8.16 -3.43
C ASN A 110 -7.84 -7.93 -2.65
N PHE A 111 -7.80 -7.01 -1.68
CA PHE A 111 -6.59 -6.60 -0.99
C PHE A 111 -5.83 -7.75 -0.31
N LEU A 112 -6.55 -8.70 0.29
CA LEU A 112 -5.94 -9.88 0.89
C LEU A 112 -5.18 -10.70 -0.15
N PHE A 113 -5.74 -10.87 -1.36
CA PHE A 113 -5.08 -11.61 -2.45
C PHE A 113 -3.83 -10.89 -2.93
N ILE A 114 -3.84 -9.55 -2.98
CA ILE A 114 -2.64 -8.76 -3.33
C ILE A 114 -1.52 -8.98 -2.29
N GLY A 115 -1.87 -9.07 -1.00
CA GLY A 115 -0.93 -9.40 0.06
C GLY A 115 -0.33 -10.79 -0.10
N ILE A 116 -1.16 -11.82 -0.33
CA ILE A 116 -0.71 -13.20 -0.55
C ILE A 116 0.15 -13.29 -1.81
N PHE A 117 -0.26 -12.64 -2.91
CA PHE A 117 0.50 -12.53 -4.15
C PHE A 117 1.91 -11.99 -3.91
N THR A 118 2.02 -10.90 -3.15
CA THR A 118 3.31 -10.29 -2.84
C THR A 118 4.20 -11.23 -2.03
N PHE A 119 3.75 -11.62 -0.85
CA PHE A 119 4.58 -12.37 0.09
C PHE A 119 4.77 -13.83 -0.32
N GLY A 120 3.81 -14.44 -1.00
CA GLY A 120 3.94 -15.78 -1.58
C GLY A 120 5.02 -15.84 -2.67
N ASN A 121 5.03 -14.87 -3.58
CA ASN A 121 6.05 -14.80 -4.63
C ASN A 121 7.44 -14.44 -4.07
N LEU A 122 7.53 -13.59 -3.03
CA LEU A 122 8.80 -13.34 -2.35
C LEU A 122 9.34 -14.59 -1.66
N GLN A 123 8.50 -15.32 -0.91
CA GLN A 123 8.90 -16.54 -0.22
C GLN A 123 9.28 -17.67 -1.20
N ALA A 124 8.65 -17.72 -2.37
CA ALA A 124 8.99 -18.66 -3.42
C ALA A 124 10.41 -18.49 -3.99
N LYS A 125 11.08 -17.36 -3.71
CA LYS A 125 12.50 -17.11 -4.08
C LYS A 125 13.51 -17.97 -3.31
N GLY A 126 13.09 -18.70 -2.26
CA GLY A 126 13.94 -19.66 -1.55
C GLY A 126 13.69 -19.72 -0.05
N GLU A 127 14.25 -20.76 0.58
CA GLU A 127 14.04 -21.04 2.01
C GLU A 127 14.58 -19.94 2.93
N MET A 128 15.68 -19.27 2.56
CA MET A 128 16.23 -18.16 3.35
C MET A 128 15.28 -16.95 3.35
N MET A 129 14.68 -16.62 2.20
CA MET A 129 13.68 -15.56 2.10
C MET A 129 12.42 -15.92 2.91
N LYS A 130 11.97 -17.16 2.82
CA LYS A 130 10.85 -17.69 3.61
C LYS A 130 11.12 -17.58 5.11
N ARG A 131 12.32 -17.98 5.56
CA ARG A 131 12.74 -17.88 6.96
C ARG A 131 12.78 -16.42 7.42
N PHE A 132 13.37 -15.52 6.64
CA PHE A 132 13.45 -14.10 6.94
C PHE A 132 12.06 -13.48 7.14
N ILE A 133 11.13 -13.70 6.20
CA ILE A 133 9.76 -13.17 6.29
C ILE A 133 9.01 -13.74 7.50
N ASN A 134 9.10 -15.04 7.77
CA ASN A 134 8.33 -15.68 8.82
C ASN A 134 8.86 -15.37 10.23
N ILE A 135 10.18 -15.44 10.44
CA ILE A 135 10.79 -15.21 11.77
C ILE A 135 10.67 -13.74 12.14
N GLY A 136 11.10 -12.83 11.27
CA GLY A 136 11.13 -11.40 11.56
C GLY A 136 9.75 -10.86 11.94
N LYS A 137 8.72 -11.22 11.15
CA LYS A 137 7.38 -10.67 11.39
C LYS A 137 6.66 -11.25 12.60
N THR A 138 6.80 -12.55 12.85
CA THR A 138 5.95 -13.20 13.86
C THR A 138 6.49 -12.96 15.27
N GLU A 139 7.75 -13.22 15.51
CA GLU A 139 8.31 -13.13 16.87
C GLU A 139 8.37 -11.70 17.38
N VAL A 140 8.83 -10.76 16.55
CA VAL A 140 8.89 -9.34 16.94
C VAL A 140 7.49 -8.79 17.18
N THR A 141 6.53 -9.10 16.30
CA THR A 141 5.13 -8.68 16.44
C THR A 141 4.53 -9.20 17.75
N LEU A 142 4.64 -10.49 18.02
CA LEU A 142 4.07 -11.10 19.23
C LEU A 142 4.70 -10.52 20.51
N ARG A 143 6.02 -10.31 20.51
CA ARG A 143 6.73 -9.72 21.65
C ARG A 143 6.24 -8.29 21.94
N LYS A 144 6.12 -7.44 20.90
CA LYS A 144 5.65 -6.05 21.04
C LYS A 144 4.21 -5.98 21.50
N LEU A 145 3.32 -6.77 20.92
CA LEU A 145 1.91 -6.81 21.30
C LEU A 145 1.74 -7.28 22.75
N ARG A 146 2.45 -8.33 23.17
CA ARG A 146 2.41 -8.83 24.56
C ARG A 146 2.91 -7.79 25.56
N ALA A 147 3.89 -6.99 25.20
CA ALA A 147 4.37 -5.90 26.05
C ALA A 147 3.34 -4.77 26.26
N LEU A 148 2.37 -4.63 25.34
CA LEU A 148 1.31 -3.62 25.42
C LEU A 148 0.03 -4.11 26.12
N VAL A 149 -0.15 -5.41 26.33
CA VAL A 149 -1.41 -6.00 26.82
C VAL A 149 -1.86 -5.41 28.17
N ASP A 150 -0.92 -5.05 29.02
CA ASP A 150 -1.20 -4.50 30.35
C ASP A 150 -1.17 -2.97 30.41
N ASP A 151 -0.95 -2.29 29.27
CA ASP A 151 -1.03 -0.84 29.19
C ASP A 151 -2.47 -0.37 29.40
N PRO A 152 -2.74 0.58 30.32
CA PRO A 152 -4.09 1.02 30.68
C PRO A 152 -4.87 1.64 29.49
N GLN A 153 -4.18 2.22 28.53
CA GLN A 153 -4.78 2.92 27.37
C GLN A 153 -4.76 2.08 26.10
N LEU A 154 -3.72 1.26 25.91
CA LEU A 154 -3.44 0.57 24.65
C LEU A 154 -3.71 -0.93 24.72
N GLY A 155 -3.86 -1.49 25.93
CA GLY A 155 -3.93 -2.94 26.15
C GLY A 155 -5.12 -3.62 25.46
N GLU A 156 -6.26 -2.94 25.34
CA GLU A 156 -7.40 -3.50 24.61
C GLU A 156 -7.11 -3.66 23.13
N PHE A 157 -6.54 -2.64 22.49
CA PHE A 157 -6.14 -2.70 21.07
C PHE A 157 -5.08 -3.77 20.84
N ALA A 158 -4.12 -3.89 21.78
CA ALA A 158 -3.08 -4.91 21.72
C ALA A 158 -3.67 -6.33 21.83
N ARG A 159 -4.62 -6.58 22.73
CA ARG A 159 -5.29 -7.90 22.87
C ARG A 159 -6.05 -8.29 21.61
N VAL A 160 -6.82 -7.35 21.04
CA VAL A 160 -7.55 -7.60 19.79
C VAL A 160 -6.58 -7.94 18.65
N LYS A 161 -5.52 -7.16 18.51
CA LYS A 161 -4.52 -7.39 17.47
C LYS A 161 -3.76 -8.69 17.66
N LEU A 162 -3.40 -9.03 18.90
CA LEU A 162 -2.72 -10.27 19.25
C LEU A 162 -3.54 -11.48 18.81
N GLN A 163 -4.84 -11.51 19.11
CA GLN A 163 -5.73 -12.58 18.67
C GLN A 163 -5.80 -12.71 17.16
N GLN A 164 -5.73 -11.59 16.42
CA GLN A 164 -5.70 -11.60 14.97
C GLN A 164 -4.38 -12.18 14.42
N VAL A 165 -3.26 -11.80 15.03
CA VAL A 165 -1.92 -12.24 14.62
C VAL A 165 -1.72 -13.74 14.92
N GLU A 166 -2.14 -14.21 16.08
CA GLU A 166 -2.03 -15.62 16.48
C GLU A 166 -2.83 -16.57 15.56
N LYS A 167 -3.88 -16.06 14.92
CA LYS A 167 -4.69 -16.83 13.96
C LYS A 167 -4.11 -16.83 12.54
N ARG A 168 -3.07 -16.03 12.26
CA ARG A 168 -2.47 -15.95 10.92
C ARG A 168 -1.61 -17.17 10.65
N ASP A 169 -1.88 -17.84 9.57
CA ASP A 169 -1.05 -18.95 9.06
C ASP A 169 -0.30 -18.51 7.81
N PHE A 170 0.96 -18.13 7.98
CA PHE A 170 1.86 -17.78 6.88
C PHE A 170 2.50 -18.99 6.19
N SER A 171 2.36 -20.20 6.75
CA SER A 171 2.97 -21.43 6.21
C SER A 171 2.43 -21.78 4.83
N ARG A 172 1.19 -21.38 4.53
CA ARG A 172 0.50 -21.67 3.28
C ARG A 172 0.78 -20.69 2.14
N LEU A 173 1.51 -19.59 2.40
CA LEU A 173 1.76 -18.56 1.37
C LEU A 173 2.51 -19.10 0.14
N THR A 174 3.25 -20.19 0.29
CA THR A 174 3.98 -20.87 -0.81
C THR A 174 3.24 -22.09 -1.34
N ASP A 175 2.02 -22.39 -0.90
CA ASP A 175 1.20 -23.47 -1.47
C ASP A 175 0.91 -23.18 -2.94
N PRO A 176 1.30 -24.07 -3.88
CA PRO A 176 1.15 -23.82 -5.31
C PRO A 176 -0.31 -23.64 -5.75
N GLY A 177 -1.24 -24.35 -5.12
CA GLY A 177 -2.65 -24.25 -5.42
C GLY A 177 -3.27 -22.93 -4.97
N LEU A 178 -2.79 -22.40 -3.82
CA LEU A 178 -3.17 -21.07 -3.35
C LEU A 178 -2.60 -19.98 -4.26
N LEU A 179 -1.31 -20.08 -4.60
CA LEU A 179 -0.64 -19.09 -5.46
C LEU A 179 -1.27 -19.05 -6.86
N ALA A 180 -1.64 -20.20 -7.45
CA ALA A 180 -2.36 -20.23 -8.72
C ALA A 180 -3.68 -19.47 -8.64
N LYS A 181 -4.51 -19.74 -7.62
CA LYS A 181 -5.79 -19.03 -7.42
C LYS A 181 -5.61 -17.53 -7.20
N VAL A 182 -4.55 -17.15 -6.51
CA VAL A 182 -4.24 -15.73 -6.26
C VAL A 182 -3.78 -15.06 -7.54
N ASN A 183 -2.92 -15.71 -8.34
CA ASN A 183 -2.51 -15.21 -9.66
C ASN A 183 -3.74 -14.99 -10.57
N ASP A 184 -4.70 -15.93 -10.60
CA ASP A 184 -5.95 -15.76 -11.35
C ASP A 184 -6.73 -14.51 -10.89
N LYS A 185 -6.80 -14.25 -9.58
CA LYS A 185 -7.44 -13.05 -9.04
C LYS A 185 -6.74 -11.76 -9.45
N ILE A 186 -5.41 -11.75 -9.44
CA ILE A 186 -4.62 -10.61 -9.92
C ILE A 186 -4.81 -10.41 -11.42
N MET A 187 -4.85 -11.50 -12.21
CA MET A 187 -5.17 -11.41 -13.65
C MET A 187 -6.51 -10.73 -13.91
N VAL A 188 -7.56 -11.07 -13.14
CA VAL A 188 -8.88 -10.41 -13.27
C VAL A 188 -8.78 -8.90 -13.00
N LEU A 189 -8.00 -8.48 -11.99
CA LEU A 189 -7.79 -7.04 -11.74
C LEU A 189 -7.05 -6.36 -12.90
N LEU A 190 -6.06 -7.02 -13.48
CA LEU A 190 -5.33 -6.51 -14.66
C LEU A 190 -6.19 -6.48 -15.92
N GLU A 191 -7.04 -7.48 -16.12
CA GLU A 191 -8.03 -7.50 -17.20
C GLU A 191 -9.03 -6.35 -17.09
N ASN A 192 -9.48 -6.01 -15.88
CA ASN A 192 -10.32 -4.84 -15.63
C ASN A 192 -9.60 -3.54 -16.04
N VAL A 193 -8.31 -3.42 -15.76
CA VAL A 193 -7.49 -2.28 -16.23
C VAL A 193 -7.42 -2.28 -17.76
N ASP A 194 -7.12 -3.42 -18.38
CA ASP A 194 -6.97 -3.54 -19.84
C ASP A 194 -8.28 -3.19 -20.58
N GLN A 195 -9.41 -3.70 -20.09
CA GLN A 195 -10.72 -3.41 -20.65
C GLN A 195 -11.06 -1.91 -20.62
N LYS A 196 -10.66 -1.22 -19.58
CA LYS A 196 -10.84 0.24 -19.48
C LYS A 196 -9.96 1.01 -20.49
N LEU A 197 -8.88 0.42 -20.97
CA LEU A 197 -7.92 1.03 -21.90
C LEU A 197 -8.14 0.62 -23.38
N ILE A 198 -9.08 -0.26 -23.67
CA ILE A 198 -9.25 -0.92 -24.97
C ILE A 198 -9.55 0.08 -26.11
N ASP A 199 -10.19 1.21 -25.81
CA ASP A 199 -10.50 2.26 -26.77
C ASP A 199 -9.33 3.24 -27.03
N GLY A 200 -8.15 2.97 -26.47
CA GLY A 200 -6.95 3.81 -26.62
C GLY A 200 -6.93 5.04 -25.72
N ARG A 201 -7.87 5.14 -24.74
CA ARG A 201 -7.87 6.24 -23.77
C ARG A 201 -6.56 6.32 -22.98
N ARG A 202 -6.26 7.52 -22.51
CA ARG A 202 -4.99 7.79 -21.84
C ARG A 202 -4.94 7.23 -20.42
N PHE A 203 -6.06 7.30 -19.69
CA PHE A 203 -6.22 6.90 -18.29
C PHE A 203 -7.51 6.10 -18.11
N ILE A 204 -7.67 5.46 -16.96
CA ILE A 204 -8.81 4.55 -16.69
C ILE A 204 -10.16 5.22 -16.91
N MET A 205 -10.30 6.50 -16.54
CA MET A 205 -11.56 7.26 -16.74
C MET A 205 -11.54 8.18 -17.96
N GLY A 206 -10.62 7.97 -18.92
CA GLY A 206 -10.57 8.74 -20.19
C GLY A 206 -9.29 9.52 -20.37
N SER A 207 -9.38 10.84 -20.58
CA SER A 207 -8.22 11.72 -20.83
C SER A 207 -7.53 12.24 -19.56
N SER A 208 -8.24 12.25 -18.43
CA SER A 208 -7.78 12.82 -17.16
C SER A 208 -7.39 11.73 -16.18
N TYR A 209 -6.30 11.98 -15.44
CA TYR A 209 -5.86 11.14 -14.34
C TYR A 209 -6.84 11.30 -13.16
N THR A 210 -7.18 10.19 -12.50
CA THR A 210 -8.18 10.16 -11.42
C THR A 210 -7.70 9.29 -10.24
N LEU A 211 -8.48 9.23 -9.15
CA LEU A 211 -8.20 8.32 -8.03
C LEU A 211 -8.11 6.85 -8.45
N ALA A 212 -8.83 6.44 -9.49
CA ALA A 212 -8.69 5.09 -10.05
C ALA A 212 -7.27 4.85 -10.59
N ASP A 213 -6.67 5.84 -11.23
CA ASP A 213 -5.29 5.74 -11.74
C ASP A 213 -4.25 5.76 -10.60
N VAL A 214 -4.53 6.47 -9.49
CA VAL A 214 -3.70 6.40 -8.25
C VAL A 214 -3.63 4.95 -7.76
N VAL A 215 -4.78 4.29 -7.60
CA VAL A 215 -4.88 2.91 -7.13
C VAL A 215 -4.26 1.93 -8.14
N ALA A 216 -4.54 2.13 -9.45
CA ALA A 216 -3.95 1.32 -10.51
C ALA A 216 -2.43 1.44 -10.56
N THR A 217 -1.88 2.64 -10.30
CA THR A 217 -0.42 2.85 -10.23
C THR A 217 0.21 1.96 -9.17
N ALA A 218 -0.37 1.93 -7.97
CA ALA A 218 0.14 1.10 -6.87
C ALA A 218 -0.01 -0.41 -7.15
N LEU A 219 -1.12 -0.83 -7.80
CA LEU A 219 -1.33 -2.22 -8.22
C LEU A 219 -0.28 -2.66 -9.24
N LEU A 220 -0.09 -1.88 -10.32
CA LEU A 220 0.88 -2.20 -11.37
C LEU A 220 2.32 -2.17 -10.84
N ALA A 221 2.64 -1.21 -9.96
CA ALA A 221 3.92 -1.18 -9.27
C ALA A 221 4.17 -2.45 -8.46
N ARG A 222 3.13 -3.00 -7.81
CA ARG A 222 3.22 -4.24 -7.05
C ARG A 222 3.48 -5.46 -7.94
N VAL A 223 2.81 -5.56 -9.08
CA VAL A 223 3.03 -6.65 -10.06
C VAL A 223 4.45 -6.56 -10.62
N HIS A 224 4.89 -5.36 -10.97
CA HIS A 224 6.24 -5.10 -11.44
C HIS A 224 7.31 -5.43 -10.37
N PHE A 225 7.09 -4.99 -9.12
CA PHE A 225 8.00 -5.23 -7.99
C PHE A 225 8.36 -6.71 -7.78
N ILE A 226 7.40 -7.61 -7.98
CA ILE A 226 7.64 -9.05 -7.85
C ILE A 226 8.03 -9.72 -9.17
N SER A 227 8.34 -8.93 -10.21
CA SER A 227 8.79 -9.39 -11.54
C SER A 227 7.75 -10.24 -12.28
N GLN A 228 6.48 -9.85 -12.17
CA GLN A 228 5.36 -10.51 -12.85
C GLN A 228 4.81 -9.68 -14.03
N ASP A 229 5.64 -8.84 -14.66
CA ASP A 229 5.27 -8.03 -15.83
C ASP A 229 4.81 -8.85 -17.04
N VAL A 230 5.12 -10.14 -17.05
CA VAL A 230 4.59 -11.10 -18.03
C VAL A 230 3.04 -11.13 -18.04
N MET A 231 2.42 -10.72 -16.94
CA MET A 231 0.97 -10.58 -16.82
C MET A 231 0.42 -9.33 -17.53
N PHE A 232 1.27 -8.39 -17.94
CA PHE A 232 0.84 -7.16 -18.61
C PHE A 232 0.56 -7.40 -20.08
N THR A 233 -0.65 -7.04 -20.54
CA THR A 233 -0.93 -6.90 -21.97
C THR A 233 -0.12 -5.74 -22.58
N PRO A 234 -0.03 -5.63 -23.90
CA PRO A 234 0.58 -4.45 -24.54
C PRO A 234 -0.10 -3.13 -24.11
N GLY A 235 -1.43 -3.13 -23.93
CA GLY A 235 -2.20 -1.97 -23.45
C GLY A 235 -1.80 -1.56 -22.04
N VAL A 236 -1.80 -2.51 -21.12
CA VAL A 236 -1.38 -2.30 -19.71
C VAL A 236 0.10 -1.89 -19.64
N SER A 237 0.98 -2.49 -20.45
CA SER A 237 2.41 -2.11 -20.50
C SER A 237 2.61 -0.67 -20.97
N ALA A 238 1.86 -0.23 -21.98
CA ALA A 238 1.92 1.15 -22.46
C ALA A 238 1.36 2.13 -21.40
N TYR A 239 0.30 1.76 -20.72
CA TYR A 239 -0.28 2.52 -19.61
C TYR A 239 0.70 2.62 -18.43
N TRP A 240 1.32 1.51 -18.02
CA TRP A 240 2.33 1.47 -16.96
C TRP A 240 3.48 2.46 -17.25
N LYS A 241 4.00 2.50 -18.47
CA LYS A 241 5.03 3.46 -18.87
C LYS A 241 4.56 4.92 -18.73
N ARG A 242 3.27 5.20 -19.03
CA ARG A 242 2.71 6.56 -18.82
C ARG A 242 2.62 6.94 -17.36
N LEU A 243 2.22 6.01 -16.50
CA LEU A 243 2.15 6.23 -15.05
C LEU A 243 3.54 6.51 -14.46
N GLN A 244 4.54 5.71 -14.84
CA GLN A 244 5.93 5.91 -14.41
C GLN A 244 6.51 7.26 -14.84
N ALA A 245 6.07 7.80 -15.95
CA ALA A 245 6.52 9.10 -16.47
C ALA A 245 5.91 10.31 -15.73
N ARG A 246 4.95 10.11 -14.82
CA ARG A 246 4.36 11.21 -14.03
C ARG A 246 5.34 11.70 -12.98
N PRO A 247 5.43 13.04 -12.74
CA PRO A 247 6.26 13.59 -11.67
C PRO A 247 5.94 13.01 -10.29
N SER A 248 4.65 12.80 -10.00
CA SER A 248 4.14 12.21 -8.77
C SER A 248 4.67 10.81 -8.50
N PHE A 249 4.90 10.00 -9.54
CA PHE A 249 5.45 8.65 -9.41
C PHE A 249 6.80 8.64 -8.70
N LYS A 250 7.71 9.52 -9.13
CA LYS A 250 9.03 9.68 -8.52
C LYS A 250 8.93 10.33 -7.15
N ALA A 251 8.15 11.43 -7.04
CA ALA A 251 8.02 12.18 -5.79
C ALA A 251 7.38 11.35 -4.66
N ALA A 252 6.44 10.47 -5.00
CA ALA A 252 5.82 9.54 -4.05
C ALA A 252 6.71 8.35 -3.69
N ASN A 253 7.92 8.26 -4.21
CA ASN A 253 8.82 7.12 -4.01
C ASN A 253 8.12 5.77 -4.20
N VAL A 254 7.47 5.59 -5.37
CA VAL A 254 6.74 4.35 -5.66
C VAL A 254 7.73 3.19 -5.77
N CYS A 255 7.55 2.18 -4.92
CA CYS A 255 8.43 1.03 -4.84
C CYS A 255 8.26 0.11 -6.04
N THR A 256 9.30 -0.02 -6.85
CA THR A 256 9.31 -0.82 -8.09
C THR A 256 10.32 -1.95 -8.09
N THR A 257 11.33 -1.92 -7.22
CA THR A 257 12.37 -2.95 -7.17
C THR A 257 12.63 -3.36 -5.72
N TRP A 258 12.98 -4.64 -5.54
CA TRP A 258 13.37 -5.18 -4.24
C TRP A 258 14.55 -4.43 -3.64
N GLU A 259 15.57 -4.15 -4.45
CA GLU A 259 16.83 -3.53 -4.03
C GLU A 259 16.64 -2.10 -3.51
N SER A 260 15.55 -1.44 -3.90
CA SER A 260 15.23 -0.09 -3.42
C SER A 260 14.58 -0.07 -2.02
N THR A 261 14.25 -1.22 -1.45
CA THR A 261 13.53 -1.32 -0.18
C THR A 261 14.45 -1.36 1.03
N LEU A 262 13.95 -0.90 2.17
CA LEU A 262 14.61 -1.13 3.45
C LEU A 262 14.69 -2.64 3.76
N MET A 263 13.63 -3.38 3.41
CA MET A 263 13.56 -4.82 3.65
C MET A 263 14.67 -5.61 2.92
N SER A 264 15.11 -5.17 1.74
CA SER A 264 16.24 -5.81 1.05
C SER A 264 17.55 -5.65 1.81
N LYS A 265 17.81 -4.46 2.38
CA LYS A 265 18.99 -4.21 3.21
C LYS A 265 18.98 -5.05 4.47
N GLN A 266 17.83 -5.12 5.13
CA GLN A 266 17.63 -5.97 6.32
C GLN A 266 17.80 -7.47 6.00
N TYR A 267 17.40 -7.90 4.80
CA TYR A 267 17.64 -9.27 4.35
C TYR A 267 19.12 -9.55 4.10
N GLU A 268 19.85 -8.63 3.52
CA GLU A 268 21.31 -8.75 3.38
C GLU A 268 22.03 -8.85 4.74
N GLU A 269 21.62 -8.02 5.71
CA GLU A 269 22.12 -8.10 7.09
C GLU A 269 21.79 -9.44 7.75
N PHE A 270 20.58 -9.94 7.55
CA PHE A 270 20.16 -11.26 8.02
C PHE A 270 21.01 -12.38 7.44
N LEU A 271 21.37 -12.33 6.16
CA LEU A 271 22.26 -13.31 5.52
C LEU A 271 23.69 -13.28 6.05
N GLN A 272 24.17 -12.10 6.48
CA GLN A 272 25.51 -11.94 7.03
C GLN A 272 25.61 -12.38 8.50
N GLY A 273 24.51 -12.35 9.24
CA GLY A 273 24.43 -12.75 10.66
C GLY A 273 24.19 -14.24 10.90
N ASN A 274 24.02 -15.01 9.85
CA ASN A 274 23.83 -16.48 9.86
C ASN A 274 25.02 -17.19 9.20
#